data_46cab82a08219a06763a7441fe54e097
#
_entry.id   46cab82a08219a06763a7441fe54e097
#
_cell.length_a   1.000
_cell.length_b   1.000
_cell.length_c   1.000
_cell.angle_alpha   90.00
_cell.angle_beta   90.00
_cell.angle_gamma   90.00
#
_symmetry.space_group_name_H-M   'P 1'
#
loop_
_entity.id
_entity.type
_entity.pdbx_description
1 polymer ?
#
loop_
_entity_poly.entity_id
_entity_poly.type
_entity_poly.pdbx_seq_one_letter_code
_entity_poly.pdbx_strand_id
1 'polypeptide(L)'
;MKQPVKIGIVGIGVISGIYLKNITARFKNLEIRAVCDLIRSKAEKAALEYHIPIIYDTMEELFADPQIDIVLNLTRPYEHYAVTYGALMAGKHVYSEKPLGASLQEGKELTALAREKGLMIAGAPDTFLGAGIQTCKKLIESGFIGTPIGASAFMVCRGHESWHEDPEFYYKYGGGPMFDMGPYYLTALVNLIGAVKHVSGMAKITFPKRTITSQPLNGTVIQVDVPTYITGMMQFENGAIGTIFTTFDVYTAEVPRIEIYGSAGTLSVPDPNTFGGPVRLYRPESGEFKEIPLLFDYADNSRGLGLSEMADALISGRLPKTHMSQTFHVLEIMDGITRSAEEHHEIEISSCEDYRNFSSL
;
A
#
# COMPACT_ATOMS: atom_id res chain seq x y z
N MET A 1 -16.27 22.66 -16.49
CA MET A 1 -15.48 21.58 -15.88
C MET A 1 -14.89 22.15 -14.59
N LYS A 2 -14.88 21.41 -13.49
CA LYS A 2 -14.19 21.83 -12.26
C LYS A 2 -12.69 21.91 -12.57
N GLN A 3 -11.98 22.83 -11.92
CA GLN A 3 -10.52 22.93 -12.09
C GLN A 3 -9.83 21.66 -11.54
N PRO A 4 -8.75 21.17 -12.18
CA PRO A 4 -8.00 20.05 -11.67
C PRO A 4 -7.38 20.37 -10.31
N VAL A 5 -7.25 19.36 -9.46
CA VAL A 5 -6.56 19.46 -8.16
C VAL A 5 -5.05 19.54 -8.41
N LYS A 6 -4.39 20.50 -7.79
CA LYS A 6 -2.97 20.79 -8.00
C LYS A 6 -2.09 20.00 -7.03
N ILE A 7 -1.13 19.29 -7.59
CA ILE A 7 -0.28 18.34 -6.88
C ILE A 7 1.17 18.87 -6.79
N GLY A 8 1.71 18.87 -5.57
CA GLY A 8 3.15 19.01 -5.34
C GLY A 8 3.76 17.64 -5.04
N ILE A 9 4.81 17.24 -5.73
CA ILE A 9 5.45 15.93 -5.57
C ILE A 9 6.76 16.08 -4.80
N VAL A 10 6.91 15.29 -3.73
CA VAL A 10 8.16 15.16 -2.97
C VAL A 10 8.73 13.76 -3.16
N GLY A 11 9.93 13.69 -3.73
CA GLY A 11 10.63 12.44 -4.04
C GLY A 11 10.44 11.98 -5.50
N ILE A 12 11.55 11.96 -6.23
CA ILE A 12 11.64 11.51 -7.64
C ILE A 12 12.51 10.25 -7.69
N GLY A 13 12.03 9.20 -6.99
CA GLY A 13 12.62 7.87 -6.97
C GLY A 13 12.08 6.95 -8.07
N VAL A 14 12.38 5.66 -7.97
CA VAL A 14 11.98 4.64 -8.96
C VAL A 14 10.46 4.62 -9.19
N ILE A 15 9.67 4.72 -8.12
CA ILE A 15 8.20 4.64 -8.23
C ILE A 15 7.58 5.88 -8.87
N SER A 16 8.25 7.04 -8.83
CA SER A 16 7.70 8.28 -9.36
C SER A 16 7.39 8.23 -10.86
N GLY A 17 8.17 7.47 -11.63
CA GLY A 17 8.02 7.38 -13.08
C GLY A 17 6.62 6.92 -13.50
N ILE A 18 6.05 5.91 -12.82
CA ILE A 18 4.71 5.44 -13.16
C ILE A 18 3.62 6.44 -12.72
N TYR A 19 3.80 7.11 -11.57
CA TYR A 19 2.88 8.17 -11.13
C TYR A 19 2.87 9.34 -12.12
N LEU A 20 4.03 9.88 -12.46
CA LEU A 20 4.18 10.98 -13.42
C LEU A 20 3.52 10.65 -14.77
N LYS A 21 3.83 9.47 -15.32
CA LYS A 21 3.23 8.98 -16.57
C LYS A 21 1.71 8.93 -16.50
N ASN A 22 1.15 8.31 -15.45
CA ASN A 22 -0.29 8.13 -15.35
C ASN A 22 -1.04 9.42 -15.04
N ILE A 23 -0.50 10.29 -14.17
CA ILE A 23 -1.12 11.58 -13.86
C ILE A 23 -1.21 12.42 -15.12
N THR A 24 -0.14 12.53 -15.89
CA THR A 24 -0.12 13.37 -17.10
C THR A 24 -0.97 12.80 -18.24
N ALA A 25 -0.99 11.47 -18.41
CA ALA A 25 -1.65 10.85 -19.55
C ALA A 25 -3.11 10.49 -19.29
N ARG A 26 -3.49 10.12 -18.06
CA ARG A 26 -4.76 9.44 -17.75
C ARG A 26 -5.69 10.23 -16.83
N PHE A 27 -5.16 10.88 -15.79
CA PHE A 27 -5.98 11.46 -14.71
C PHE A 27 -6.19 12.96 -14.91
N LYS A 28 -7.25 13.32 -15.68
CA LYS A 28 -7.54 14.70 -16.06
C LYS A 28 -8.02 15.62 -14.92
N ASN A 29 -8.37 15.04 -13.78
CA ASN A 29 -8.72 15.76 -12.56
C ASN A 29 -7.52 16.16 -11.71
N LEU A 30 -6.29 15.83 -12.16
CA LEU A 30 -5.02 16.15 -11.52
C LEU A 30 -4.14 17.05 -12.41
N GLU A 31 -3.42 17.98 -11.78
CA GLU A 31 -2.40 18.82 -12.41
C GLU A 31 -1.13 18.79 -11.55
N ILE A 32 0.01 18.37 -12.12
CA ILE A 32 1.29 18.42 -11.40
C ILE A 32 1.79 19.88 -11.49
N ARG A 33 1.77 20.56 -10.36
CA ARG A 33 2.22 21.95 -10.26
C ARG A 33 3.71 22.08 -9.94
N ALA A 34 4.23 21.23 -9.08
CA ALA A 34 5.61 21.34 -8.63
C ALA A 34 6.21 19.99 -8.27
N VAL A 35 7.53 19.93 -8.32
CA VAL A 35 8.33 18.79 -7.84
C VAL A 35 9.48 19.27 -6.94
N CYS A 36 9.86 18.40 -6.00
CA CYS A 36 11.02 18.56 -5.14
C CYS A 36 11.70 17.20 -4.93
N ASP A 37 13.04 17.17 -4.97
CA ASP A 37 13.85 15.98 -4.62
C ASP A 37 15.18 16.47 -4.01
N LEU A 38 15.73 15.71 -3.07
CA LEU A 38 17.04 15.97 -2.47
C LEU A 38 18.16 16.04 -3.52
N ILE A 39 17.99 15.29 -4.62
CA ILE A 39 18.89 15.31 -5.77
C ILE A 39 18.23 16.17 -6.86
N ARG A 40 18.51 17.47 -6.88
CA ARG A 40 17.91 18.47 -7.78
C ARG A 40 17.85 18.02 -9.24
N SER A 41 18.91 17.37 -9.74
CA SER A 41 18.95 16.90 -11.14
C SER A 41 17.87 15.88 -11.48
N LYS A 42 17.35 15.11 -10.51
CA LYS A 42 16.21 14.22 -10.70
C LYS A 42 14.90 15.01 -10.89
N ALA A 43 14.70 16.04 -10.08
CA ALA A 43 13.55 16.94 -10.20
C ALA A 43 13.58 17.69 -11.53
N GLU A 44 14.75 18.19 -11.96
CA GLU A 44 14.94 18.88 -13.25
C GLU A 44 14.63 17.96 -14.44
N LYS A 45 15.12 16.72 -14.41
CA LYS A 45 14.82 15.72 -15.45
C LYS A 45 13.32 15.44 -15.54
N ALA A 46 12.66 15.21 -14.40
CA ALA A 46 11.23 14.97 -14.36
C ALA A 46 10.41 16.19 -14.83
N ALA A 47 10.80 17.39 -14.41
CA ALA A 47 10.13 18.62 -14.82
C ALA A 47 10.24 18.85 -16.33
N LEU A 48 11.39 18.58 -16.93
CA LEU A 48 11.58 18.67 -18.38
C LEU A 48 10.72 17.63 -19.13
N GLU A 49 10.77 16.37 -18.69
CA GLU A 49 10.06 15.26 -19.35
C GLU A 49 8.54 15.39 -19.29
N TYR A 50 8.00 15.82 -18.15
CA TYR A 50 6.55 15.89 -17.91
C TYR A 50 6.00 17.32 -17.94
N HIS A 51 6.82 18.32 -18.36
CA HIS A 51 6.44 19.74 -18.47
C HIS A 51 5.92 20.31 -17.14
N ILE A 52 6.57 19.99 -16.03
CA ILE A 52 6.18 20.49 -14.70
C ILE A 52 6.72 21.91 -14.54
N PRO A 53 5.86 22.90 -14.22
CA PRO A 53 6.25 24.30 -14.29
C PRO A 53 7.22 24.77 -13.19
N ILE A 54 7.22 24.10 -12.02
CA ILE A 54 7.96 24.58 -10.85
C ILE A 54 8.82 23.45 -10.26
N ILE A 55 10.05 23.81 -9.92
CA ILE A 55 10.98 22.96 -9.17
C ILE A 55 11.36 23.74 -7.91
N TYR A 56 11.05 23.17 -6.75
CA TYR A 56 11.48 23.70 -5.46
C TYR A 56 12.77 23.02 -4.99
N ASP A 57 13.62 23.77 -4.28
CA ASP A 57 14.85 23.25 -3.71
C ASP A 57 14.61 22.47 -2.43
N THR A 58 13.58 22.85 -1.68
CA THR A 58 13.20 22.22 -0.42
C THR A 58 11.71 21.85 -0.40
N MET A 59 11.37 20.86 0.40
CA MET A 59 9.95 20.48 0.58
C MET A 59 9.16 21.60 1.31
N GLU A 60 9.81 22.37 2.16
CA GLU A 60 9.21 23.50 2.87
C GLU A 60 8.74 24.60 1.90
N GLU A 61 9.55 24.91 0.87
CA GLU A 61 9.14 25.82 -0.20
C GLU A 61 7.94 25.29 -0.98
N LEU A 62 7.93 23.98 -1.29
CA LEU A 62 6.80 23.34 -1.94
C LEU A 62 5.54 23.39 -1.06
N PHE A 63 5.66 23.12 0.24
CA PHE A 63 4.54 23.20 1.18
C PHE A 63 4.00 24.62 1.34
N ALA A 64 4.85 25.64 1.21
CA ALA A 64 4.46 27.03 1.30
C ALA A 64 3.69 27.55 0.06
N ASP A 65 3.70 26.83 -1.08
CA ASP A 65 2.94 27.23 -2.27
C ASP A 65 1.43 27.13 -2.01
N PRO A 66 0.68 28.28 -1.98
CA PRO A 66 -0.75 28.27 -1.69
C PRO A 66 -1.62 27.63 -2.77
N GLN A 67 -1.04 27.35 -3.93
CA GLN A 67 -1.76 26.72 -5.03
C GLN A 67 -1.63 25.19 -5.06
N ILE A 68 -0.86 24.59 -4.15
CA ILE A 68 -0.81 23.14 -4.02
C ILE A 68 -1.93 22.71 -3.06
N ASP A 69 -2.78 21.81 -3.52
CA ASP A 69 -3.89 21.25 -2.76
C ASP A 69 -3.47 19.97 -2.04
N ILE A 70 -2.77 19.06 -2.77
CA ILE A 70 -2.33 17.76 -2.26
C ILE A 70 -0.81 17.63 -2.44
N VAL A 71 -0.11 17.20 -1.40
CA VAL A 71 1.27 16.73 -1.48
C VAL A 71 1.28 15.24 -1.75
N LEU A 72 1.91 14.84 -2.85
CA LEU A 72 2.19 13.45 -3.20
C LEU A 72 3.57 13.07 -2.66
N ASN A 73 3.59 12.26 -1.62
CA ASN A 73 4.81 11.80 -0.96
C ASN A 73 5.28 10.47 -1.55
N LEU A 74 6.36 10.51 -2.34
CA LEU A 74 6.98 9.36 -3.00
C LEU A 74 8.42 9.11 -2.48
N THR A 75 8.70 9.53 -1.27
CA THR A 75 10.00 9.36 -0.61
C THR A 75 10.22 7.91 -0.16
N ARG A 76 11.30 7.63 0.56
CA ARG A 76 11.56 6.32 1.16
C ARG A 76 10.70 6.11 2.42
N PRO A 77 10.42 4.86 2.80
CA PRO A 77 9.53 4.55 3.94
C PRO A 77 9.87 5.29 5.24
N TYR A 78 11.14 5.43 5.57
CA TYR A 78 11.59 6.13 6.78
C TYR A 78 11.49 7.66 6.71
N GLU A 79 11.24 8.24 5.51
CA GLU A 79 11.01 9.68 5.31
C GLU A 79 9.50 10.01 5.24
N HIS A 80 8.62 9.00 5.10
CA HIS A 80 7.19 9.23 4.92
C HIS A 80 6.60 10.08 6.03
N TYR A 81 7.01 9.83 7.28
CA TYR A 81 6.54 10.57 8.44
C TYR A 81 6.89 12.06 8.34
N ALA A 82 8.16 12.40 8.16
CA ALA A 82 8.63 13.78 8.16
C ALA A 82 7.96 14.62 7.06
N VAL A 83 7.88 14.07 5.85
CA VAL A 83 7.25 14.74 4.70
C VAL A 83 5.74 14.91 4.92
N THR A 84 5.04 13.86 5.36
CA THR A 84 3.60 13.91 5.60
C THR A 84 3.25 14.86 6.74
N TYR A 85 4.01 14.81 7.85
CA TYR A 85 3.84 15.71 8.99
C TYR A 85 4.04 17.18 8.59
N GLY A 86 5.13 17.49 7.86
CA GLY A 86 5.42 18.84 7.38
C GLY A 86 4.33 19.39 6.45
N ALA A 87 3.84 18.57 5.52
CA ALA A 87 2.75 18.94 4.62
C ALA A 87 1.45 19.23 5.38
N LEU A 88 1.07 18.38 6.36
CA LEU A 88 -0.10 18.61 7.21
C LEU A 88 0.05 19.88 8.06
N MET A 89 1.24 20.14 8.62
CA MET A 89 1.51 21.36 9.37
C MET A 89 1.35 22.62 8.50
N ALA A 90 1.68 22.52 7.22
CA ALA A 90 1.48 23.60 6.24
C ALA A 90 0.04 23.67 5.66
N GLY A 91 -0.90 22.86 6.17
CA GLY A 91 -2.30 22.87 5.76
C GLY A 91 -2.58 22.17 4.44
N LYS A 92 -1.73 21.23 4.00
CA LYS A 92 -1.90 20.47 2.78
C LYS A 92 -2.52 19.11 3.05
N HIS A 93 -3.41 18.67 2.16
CA HIS A 93 -3.80 17.27 2.09
C HIS A 93 -2.62 16.42 1.61
N VAL A 94 -2.59 15.14 1.98
CA VAL A 94 -1.44 14.27 1.63
C VAL A 94 -1.91 12.95 1.02
N TYR A 95 -1.29 12.56 -0.07
CA TYR A 95 -1.30 11.19 -0.57
C TYR A 95 0.11 10.62 -0.42
N SER A 96 0.28 9.58 0.39
CA SER A 96 1.60 9.00 0.66
C SER A 96 1.75 7.62 0.05
N GLU A 97 2.95 7.30 -0.44
CA GLU A 97 3.32 5.91 -0.69
C GLU A 97 3.28 5.08 0.60
N LYS A 98 3.22 3.78 0.42
CA LYS A 98 3.18 2.80 1.51
C LYS A 98 4.59 2.57 2.11
N PRO A 99 4.68 2.21 3.38
CA PRO A 99 3.64 2.23 4.42
C PRO A 99 3.30 3.66 4.88
N LEU A 100 2.18 3.85 5.59
CA LEU A 100 1.77 5.16 6.14
C LEU A 100 2.86 5.79 7.03
N GLY A 101 3.57 4.97 7.78
CA GLY A 101 4.73 5.30 8.60
C GLY A 101 5.60 4.07 8.79
N ALA A 102 6.81 4.25 9.26
CA ALA A 102 7.75 3.17 9.56
C ALA A 102 7.44 2.50 10.93
N SER A 103 6.57 3.10 11.73
CA SER A 103 6.07 2.57 13.00
C SER A 103 4.60 2.90 13.23
N LEU A 104 3.96 2.14 14.13
CA LEU A 104 2.60 2.42 14.58
C LEU A 104 2.47 3.80 15.24
N GLN A 105 3.49 4.23 15.98
CA GLN A 105 3.49 5.55 16.64
C GLN A 105 3.44 6.69 15.62
N GLU A 106 4.24 6.63 14.57
CA GLU A 106 4.20 7.58 13.46
C GLU A 106 2.80 7.65 12.82
N GLY A 107 2.20 6.47 12.56
CA GLY A 107 0.84 6.41 12.02
C GLY A 107 -0.20 7.05 12.93
N LYS A 108 -0.11 6.83 14.25
CA LYS A 108 -0.99 7.47 15.25
C LYS A 108 -0.87 8.99 15.25
N GLU A 109 0.35 9.51 15.25
CA GLU A 109 0.61 10.94 15.22
C GLU A 109 0.09 11.62 13.96
N LEU A 110 0.35 11.01 12.79
CA LEU A 110 -0.12 11.53 11.50
C LEU A 110 -1.65 11.56 11.41
N THR A 111 -2.31 10.47 11.81
CA THR A 111 -3.78 10.40 11.75
C THR A 111 -4.44 11.34 12.75
N ALA A 112 -3.86 11.52 13.96
CA ALA A 112 -4.33 12.49 14.95
C ALA A 112 -4.18 13.92 14.43
N LEU A 113 -3.02 14.27 13.87
CA LEU A 113 -2.76 15.61 13.33
C LEU A 113 -3.70 15.94 12.15
N ALA A 114 -3.93 14.96 11.24
CA ALA A 114 -4.84 15.15 10.12
C ALA A 114 -6.28 15.43 10.59
N ARG A 115 -6.76 14.67 11.60
CA ARG A 115 -8.08 14.89 12.22
C ARG A 115 -8.16 16.28 12.89
N GLU A 116 -7.15 16.67 13.66
CA GLU A 116 -7.08 17.98 14.32
C GLU A 116 -7.19 19.15 13.33
N LYS A 117 -6.48 19.03 12.20
CA LYS A 117 -6.45 20.07 11.16
C LYS A 117 -7.58 19.99 10.15
N GLY A 118 -8.44 18.97 10.21
CA GLY A 118 -9.49 18.75 9.20
C GLY A 118 -8.92 18.44 7.81
N LEU A 119 -7.74 17.83 7.74
CA LEU A 119 -7.07 17.48 6.48
C LEU A 119 -7.21 15.99 6.18
N MET A 120 -7.12 15.65 4.89
CA MET A 120 -7.15 14.28 4.42
C MET A 120 -5.74 13.71 4.29
N ILE A 121 -5.53 12.52 4.84
CA ILE A 121 -4.47 11.61 4.40
C ILE A 121 -5.15 10.48 3.65
N ALA A 122 -4.62 10.17 2.47
CA ALA A 122 -4.88 8.96 1.73
C ALA A 122 -3.53 8.32 1.35
N GLY A 123 -3.52 7.05 0.97
CA GLY A 123 -2.24 6.42 0.68
C GLY A 123 -2.33 5.15 -0.17
N ALA A 124 -1.19 4.82 -0.72
CA ALA A 124 -0.95 3.56 -1.38
C ALA A 124 -1.03 2.39 -0.36
N PRO A 125 -1.28 1.16 -0.85
CA PRO A 125 -1.40 0.81 -2.25
C PRO A 125 -2.79 1.14 -2.81
N ASP A 126 -2.83 1.57 -4.05
CA ASP A 126 -4.08 1.82 -4.78
C ASP A 126 -4.46 0.68 -5.75
N THR A 127 -3.67 -0.38 -5.77
CA THR A 127 -3.88 -1.57 -6.61
C THR A 127 -5.21 -2.27 -6.35
N PHE A 128 -5.74 -2.18 -5.13
CA PHE A 128 -7.06 -2.76 -4.80
C PHE A 128 -8.22 -2.07 -5.54
N LEU A 129 -8.02 -0.85 -6.05
CA LEU A 129 -9.00 -0.17 -6.91
C LEU A 129 -8.99 -0.69 -8.36
N GLY A 130 -8.00 -1.52 -8.72
CA GLY A 130 -7.88 -2.12 -10.04
C GLY A 130 -8.91 -3.19 -10.33
N ALA A 131 -9.05 -3.51 -11.61
CA ALA A 131 -10.04 -4.45 -12.14
C ALA A 131 -10.03 -5.81 -11.43
N GLY A 132 -8.84 -6.34 -11.07
CA GLY A 132 -8.70 -7.65 -10.45
C GLY A 132 -9.38 -7.73 -9.08
N ILE A 133 -8.97 -6.90 -8.13
CA ILE A 133 -9.51 -6.89 -6.76
C ILE A 133 -10.97 -6.43 -6.77
N GLN A 134 -11.33 -5.43 -7.59
CA GLN A 134 -12.73 -4.98 -7.69
C GLN A 134 -13.66 -6.08 -8.26
N THR A 135 -13.17 -6.90 -9.21
CA THR A 135 -13.92 -8.08 -9.68
C THR A 135 -14.09 -9.12 -8.55
N CYS A 136 -13.02 -9.39 -7.78
CA CYS A 136 -13.11 -10.26 -6.61
C CYS A 136 -14.14 -9.75 -5.60
N LYS A 137 -14.10 -8.46 -5.27
CA LYS A 137 -15.07 -7.82 -4.37
C LYS A 137 -16.50 -7.99 -4.85
N LYS A 138 -16.74 -7.72 -6.14
CA LYS A 138 -18.07 -7.88 -6.75
C LYS A 138 -18.59 -9.32 -6.66
N LEU A 139 -17.73 -10.31 -6.88
CA LEU A 139 -18.11 -11.73 -6.76
C LEU A 139 -18.48 -12.09 -5.32
N ILE A 140 -17.74 -11.61 -4.33
CA ILE A 140 -18.03 -11.83 -2.91
C ILE A 140 -19.37 -11.18 -2.53
N GLU A 141 -19.54 -9.89 -2.84
CA GLU A 141 -20.77 -9.13 -2.55
C GLU A 141 -22.01 -9.71 -3.26
N SER A 142 -21.81 -10.33 -4.42
CA SER A 142 -22.90 -11.01 -5.17
C SER A 142 -23.16 -12.46 -4.69
N GLY A 143 -22.48 -12.92 -3.63
CA GLY A 143 -22.69 -14.22 -3.00
C GLY A 143 -22.12 -15.42 -3.77
N PHE A 144 -21.23 -15.21 -4.76
CA PHE A 144 -20.71 -16.32 -5.57
C PHE A 144 -19.90 -17.36 -4.78
N ILE A 145 -19.30 -16.97 -3.65
CA ILE A 145 -18.60 -17.89 -2.72
C ILE A 145 -19.37 -18.11 -1.41
N GLY A 146 -20.59 -17.56 -1.29
CA GLY A 146 -21.30 -17.50 -0.02
C GLY A 146 -20.64 -16.55 0.98
N THR A 147 -20.73 -16.86 2.27
CA THR A 147 -20.09 -16.07 3.34
C THR A 147 -18.59 -16.40 3.41
N PRO A 148 -17.67 -15.42 3.36
CA PRO A 148 -16.25 -15.66 3.63
C PRO A 148 -16.03 -16.26 5.02
N ILE A 149 -15.32 -17.39 5.09
CA ILE A 149 -15.00 -18.12 6.32
C ILE A 149 -13.52 -18.11 6.64
N GLY A 150 -12.66 -17.80 5.65
CA GLY A 150 -11.24 -17.72 5.85
C GLY A 150 -10.48 -17.26 4.62
N ALA A 151 -9.16 -17.05 4.80
CA ALA A 151 -8.25 -16.68 3.71
C ALA A 151 -6.83 -17.18 3.97
N SER A 152 -6.07 -17.34 2.89
CA SER A 152 -4.62 -17.50 2.94
C SER A 152 -3.93 -16.49 2.01
N ALA A 153 -2.78 -15.98 2.43
CA ALA A 153 -2.00 -15.01 1.67
C ALA A 153 -0.49 -15.34 1.76
N PHE A 154 0.19 -15.43 0.62
CA PHE A 154 1.59 -15.82 0.55
C PHE A 154 2.38 -14.85 -0.32
N MET A 155 3.23 -14.05 0.33
CA MET A 155 4.23 -13.22 -0.30
C MET A 155 5.60 -13.88 -0.15
N VAL A 156 6.11 -14.46 -1.22
CA VAL A 156 7.34 -15.25 -1.23
C VAL A 156 8.30 -14.73 -2.28
N CYS A 157 9.49 -14.32 -1.87
CA CYS A 157 10.60 -14.01 -2.77
C CYS A 157 11.95 -14.23 -2.08
N ARG A 158 13.05 -14.16 -2.86
CA ARG A 158 14.44 -14.33 -2.35
C ARG A 158 15.10 -13.01 -1.96
N GLY A 159 14.36 -11.92 -1.91
CA GLY A 159 14.87 -10.58 -1.59
C GLY A 159 15.21 -9.75 -2.83
N HIS A 160 15.87 -8.63 -2.62
CA HIS A 160 16.04 -7.58 -3.62
C HIS A 160 17.48 -7.40 -4.07
N GLU A 161 18.43 -8.13 -3.49
CA GLU A 161 19.88 -7.98 -3.67
C GLU A 161 20.36 -8.24 -5.09
N SER A 162 19.58 -8.98 -5.89
CA SER A 162 19.98 -9.39 -7.23
C SER A 162 19.55 -8.42 -8.34
N TRP A 163 18.64 -7.50 -8.05
CA TRP A 163 18.06 -6.64 -9.09
C TRP A 163 17.95 -5.16 -8.72
N HIS A 164 17.80 -4.82 -7.44
CA HIS A 164 17.68 -3.42 -7.01
C HIS A 164 19.06 -2.77 -6.89
N GLU A 165 19.22 -1.53 -7.37
CA GLU A 165 20.50 -0.82 -7.37
C GLU A 165 21.01 -0.44 -5.98
N ASP A 166 20.09 -0.22 -5.02
CA ASP A 166 20.39 0.13 -3.62
C ASP A 166 19.37 -0.58 -2.70
N PRO A 167 19.56 -1.90 -2.41
CA PRO A 167 18.55 -2.69 -1.70
C PRO A 167 18.64 -2.62 -0.18
N GLU A 168 19.58 -1.87 0.41
CA GLU A 168 19.83 -1.90 1.87
C GLU A 168 18.60 -1.53 2.69
N PHE A 169 17.82 -0.52 2.26
CA PHE A 169 16.67 -0.04 3.02
C PHE A 169 15.56 -1.09 3.22
N TYR A 170 15.48 -2.12 2.36
CA TYR A 170 14.55 -3.24 2.55
C TYR A 170 14.86 -4.09 3.79
N TYR A 171 16.08 -3.97 4.33
CA TYR A 171 16.58 -4.75 5.47
C TYR A 171 16.80 -3.92 6.72
N LYS A 172 16.39 -2.64 6.69
CA LYS A 172 16.50 -1.66 7.76
C LYS A 172 15.13 -1.29 8.32
N TYR A 173 15.11 -0.52 9.40
CA TYR A 173 13.91 0.00 10.03
C TYR A 173 12.91 0.58 8.99
N GLY A 174 11.65 0.21 9.12
CA GLY A 174 10.60 0.52 8.15
C GLY A 174 10.60 -0.38 6.90
N GLY A 175 11.53 -1.34 6.81
CA GLY A 175 11.62 -2.35 5.75
C GLY A 175 11.15 -3.74 6.19
N GLY A 176 11.70 -4.77 5.54
CA GLY A 176 11.28 -6.16 5.71
C GLY A 176 10.08 -6.53 4.84
N PRO A 177 9.83 -7.85 4.63
CA PRO A 177 8.78 -8.33 3.72
C PRO A 177 7.37 -7.92 4.16
N MET A 178 7.14 -7.75 5.46
CA MET A 178 5.84 -7.32 5.98
C MET A 178 5.58 -5.84 5.70
N PHE A 179 6.54 -4.94 5.92
CA PHE A 179 6.36 -3.51 5.71
C PHE A 179 6.51 -3.10 4.24
N ASP A 180 7.26 -3.86 3.43
CA ASP A 180 7.36 -3.61 1.98
C ASP A 180 6.13 -4.12 1.22
N MET A 181 5.76 -5.38 1.42
CA MET A 181 4.73 -6.06 0.62
C MET A 181 3.43 -6.33 1.38
N GLY A 182 3.49 -6.43 2.70
CA GLY A 182 2.30 -6.61 3.54
C GLY A 182 1.17 -5.62 3.26
N PRO A 183 1.46 -4.32 3.00
CA PRO A 183 0.42 -3.36 2.65
C PRO A 183 -0.47 -3.80 1.49
N TYR A 184 0.09 -4.40 0.43
CA TYR A 184 -0.70 -4.89 -0.71
C TYR A 184 -1.64 -6.02 -0.34
N TYR A 185 -1.10 -7.03 0.35
CA TYR A 185 -1.84 -8.23 0.75
C TYR A 185 -2.93 -7.92 1.78
N LEU A 186 -2.57 -7.17 2.82
CA LEU A 186 -3.50 -6.80 3.88
C LEU A 186 -4.59 -5.85 3.38
N THR A 187 -4.24 -4.85 2.53
CA THR A 187 -5.24 -3.99 1.90
C THR A 187 -6.23 -4.80 1.07
N ALA A 188 -5.77 -5.78 0.29
CA ALA A 188 -6.67 -6.66 -0.45
C ALA A 188 -7.58 -7.45 0.50
N LEU A 189 -7.03 -8.06 1.55
CA LEU A 189 -7.79 -8.87 2.50
C LEU A 189 -8.85 -8.05 3.26
N VAL A 190 -8.50 -6.87 3.78
CA VAL A 190 -9.48 -6.04 4.52
C VAL A 190 -10.57 -5.49 3.62
N ASN A 191 -10.26 -5.23 2.33
CA ASN A 191 -11.28 -4.80 1.35
C ASN A 191 -12.23 -5.94 0.94
N LEU A 192 -11.75 -7.19 0.93
CA LEU A 192 -12.51 -8.35 0.46
C LEU A 192 -13.28 -9.06 1.58
N ILE A 193 -12.78 -9.00 2.83
CA ILE A 193 -13.34 -9.74 3.95
C ILE A 193 -13.89 -8.80 5.02
N GLY A 194 -13.19 -7.70 5.33
CA GLY A 194 -13.57 -6.74 6.36
C GLY A 194 -12.46 -6.46 7.36
N ALA A 195 -12.81 -5.78 8.46
CA ALA A 195 -11.88 -5.39 9.51
C ALA A 195 -11.26 -6.59 10.24
N VAL A 196 -9.98 -6.48 10.58
CA VAL A 196 -9.26 -7.45 11.43
C VAL A 196 -9.37 -7.00 12.88
N LYS A 197 -9.72 -7.94 13.76
CA LYS A 197 -9.91 -7.67 15.19
C LYS A 197 -8.74 -8.13 16.06
N HIS A 198 -8.18 -9.30 15.76
CA HIS A 198 -7.07 -9.88 16.51
C HIS A 198 -6.02 -10.45 15.57
N VAL A 199 -4.76 -10.40 15.98
CA VAL A 199 -3.65 -11.01 15.27
C VAL A 199 -2.70 -11.77 16.19
N SER A 200 -2.06 -12.80 15.62
CA SER A 200 -0.94 -13.51 16.24
C SER A 200 0.15 -13.73 15.20
N GLY A 201 1.41 -13.75 15.60
CA GLY A 201 2.53 -13.87 14.68
C GLY A 201 3.74 -14.62 15.19
N MET A 202 4.59 -15.05 14.23
CA MET A 202 5.96 -15.50 14.46
C MET A 202 6.86 -14.83 13.45
N ALA A 203 8.05 -14.40 13.88
CA ALA A 203 8.98 -13.69 13.04
C ALA A 203 10.43 -14.04 13.36
N LYS A 204 11.31 -13.98 12.36
CA LYS A 204 12.75 -14.16 12.56
C LYS A 204 13.57 -13.46 11.48
N ILE A 205 14.82 -13.18 11.78
CA ILE A 205 15.89 -12.89 10.84
C ILE A 205 16.55 -14.22 10.48
N THR A 206 16.33 -14.72 9.25
CA THR A 206 16.93 -16.00 8.83
C THR A 206 18.41 -15.84 8.48
N PHE A 207 18.75 -14.77 7.76
CA PHE A 207 20.12 -14.48 7.34
C PHE A 207 20.52 -13.10 7.85
N PRO A 208 21.38 -13.02 8.91
CA PRO A 208 21.79 -11.75 9.52
C PRO A 208 22.57 -10.83 8.55
N LYS A 209 23.10 -11.40 7.47
CA LYS A 209 23.85 -10.69 6.43
C LYS A 209 23.34 -11.08 5.06
N ARG A 210 23.25 -10.08 4.17
CA ARG A 210 22.91 -10.24 2.76
C ARG A 210 23.99 -9.61 1.89
N THR A 211 24.34 -10.23 0.77
CA THR A 211 25.32 -9.69 -0.17
C THR A 211 24.60 -9.20 -1.41
N ILE A 212 24.81 -7.93 -1.76
CA ILE A 212 24.27 -7.34 -2.98
C ILE A 212 24.99 -7.96 -4.19
N THR A 213 24.22 -8.42 -5.16
CA THR A 213 24.72 -8.98 -6.43
C THR A 213 24.35 -8.13 -7.64
N SER A 214 23.49 -7.11 -7.45
CA SER A 214 23.16 -6.11 -8.48
C SER A 214 24.22 -5.02 -8.57
N GLN A 215 24.29 -4.33 -9.71
CA GLN A 215 25.12 -3.15 -9.88
C GLN A 215 24.36 -1.89 -9.39
N PRO A 216 25.06 -0.83 -8.92
CA PRO A 216 26.52 -0.67 -8.84
C PRO A 216 27.17 -1.23 -7.56
N LEU A 217 26.38 -1.74 -6.59
CA LEU A 217 26.84 -2.10 -5.24
C LEU A 217 27.24 -3.57 -5.09
N ASN A 218 27.50 -4.27 -6.18
CA ASN A 218 27.87 -5.70 -6.16
C ASN A 218 29.01 -5.98 -5.17
N GLY A 219 28.83 -7.01 -4.32
CA GLY A 219 29.79 -7.41 -3.30
C GLY A 219 29.62 -6.70 -1.95
N THR A 220 28.81 -5.65 -1.87
CA THR A 220 28.51 -4.97 -0.60
C THR A 220 27.67 -5.86 0.30
N VAL A 221 28.00 -5.90 1.59
CA VAL A 221 27.29 -6.71 2.60
C VAL A 221 26.34 -5.81 3.39
N ILE A 222 25.06 -6.17 3.38
CA ILE A 222 24.02 -5.56 4.20
C ILE A 222 23.92 -6.29 5.54
N GLN A 223 23.89 -5.57 6.65
CA GLN A 223 23.45 -6.10 7.95
C GLN A 223 21.92 -6.04 7.99
N VAL A 224 21.28 -7.13 8.36
CA VAL A 224 19.81 -7.25 8.42
C VAL A 224 19.35 -6.93 9.83
N ASP A 225 18.52 -5.89 9.98
CA ASP A 225 18.07 -5.39 11.28
C ASP A 225 16.58 -5.66 11.55
N VAL A 226 15.85 -6.17 10.56
CA VAL A 226 14.40 -6.44 10.64
C VAL A 226 14.08 -7.88 10.27
N PRO A 227 12.97 -8.46 10.79
CA PRO A 227 12.56 -9.81 10.41
C PRO A 227 12.37 -9.96 8.90
N THR A 228 12.90 -11.06 8.35
CA THR A 228 12.83 -11.39 6.93
C THR A 228 11.95 -12.61 6.63
N TYR A 229 11.47 -13.29 7.67
CA TYR A 229 10.55 -14.42 7.62
C TYR A 229 9.47 -14.23 8.67
N ILE A 230 8.23 -13.93 8.24
CA ILE A 230 7.12 -13.56 9.11
C ILE A 230 5.89 -14.38 8.71
N THR A 231 5.22 -14.95 9.69
CA THR A 231 3.90 -15.56 9.50
C THR A 231 2.93 -14.98 10.53
N GLY A 232 1.70 -14.71 10.10
CA GLY A 232 0.66 -14.16 10.95
C GLY A 232 -0.68 -14.89 10.76
N MET A 233 -1.45 -14.94 11.82
CA MET A 233 -2.87 -15.30 11.82
C MET A 233 -3.68 -14.06 12.13
N MET A 234 -4.87 -13.96 11.53
CA MET A 234 -5.78 -12.84 11.69
C MET A 234 -7.18 -13.37 11.96
N GLN A 235 -7.86 -12.79 12.93
CA GLN A 235 -9.29 -12.97 13.13
C GLN A 235 -10.00 -11.72 12.64
N PHE A 236 -10.85 -11.87 11.63
CA PHE A 236 -11.70 -10.80 11.14
C PHE A 236 -12.92 -10.62 12.05
N GLU A 237 -13.49 -9.40 12.06
CA GLU A 237 -14.65 -9.08 12.89
C GLU A 237 -15.88 -9.97 12.59
N ASN A 238 -16.04 -10.39 11.32
CA ASN A 238 -17.10 -11.30 10.91
C ASN A 238 -16.87 -12.77 11.29
N GLY A 239 -15.78 -13.06 12.02
CA GLY A 239 -15.41 -14.40 12.48
C GLY A 239 -14.57 -15.22 11.51
N ALA A 240 -14.30 -14.73 10.29
CA ALA A 240 -13.38 -15.39 9.37
C ALA A 240 -11.96 -15.42 9.94
N ILE A 241 -11.20 -16.48 9.60
CA ILE A 241 -9.79 -16.64 10.03
C ILE A 241 -8.90 -16.59 8.79
N GLY A 242 -7.89 -15.72 8.83
CA GLY A 242 -6.90 -15.59 7.76
C GLY A 242 -5.49 -15.91 8.21
N THR A 243 -4.65 -16.30 7.25
CA THR A 243 -3.21 -16.43 7.45
C THR A 243 -2.46 -15.58 6.44
N ILE A 244 -1.36 -14.97 6.87
CA ILE A 244 -0.43 -14.26 6.00
C ILE A 244 0.98 -14.77 6.22
N PHE A 245 1.70 -14.97 5.13
CA PHE A 245 3.10 -15.34 5.13
C PHE A 245 3.88 -14.39 4.25
N THR A 246 4.87 -13.70 4.81
CA THR A 246 5.75 -12.80 4.06
C THR A 246 7.21 -13.14 4.29
N THR A 247 8.00 -13.27 3.21
CA THR A 247 9.41 -13.60 3.34
C THR A 247 10.26 -13.11 2.18
N PHE A 248 11.51 -12.72 2.51
CA PHE A 248 12.61 -12.47 1.58
C PHE A 248 13.63 -13.63 1.54
N ASP A 249 13.32 -14.78 2.13
CA ASP A 249 14.28 -15.85 2.36
C ASP A 249 14.07 -17.09 1.50
N VAL A 250 12.97 -17.15 0.75
CA VAL A 250 12.55 -18.33 -0.01
C VAL A 250 12.70 -18.09 -1.51
N TYR A 251 13.33 -19.01 -2.23
CA TYR A 251 13.57 -18.86 -3.67
C TYR A 251 12.29 -18.93 -4.50
N THR A 252 11.40 -19.88 -4.18
CA THR A 252 10.12 -20.07 -4.86
C THR A 252 9.18 -20.92 -4.01
N ALA A 253 7.88 -20.83 -4.28
CA ALA A 253 6.85 -21.68 -3.66
C ALA A 253 5.69 -21.90 -4.64
N GLU A 254 5.06 -23.08 -4.56
CA GLU A 254 3.86 -23.44 -5.31
C GLU A 254 2.62 -23.16 -4.44
N VAL A 255 2.38 -21.87 -4.12
CA VAL A 255 1.25 -21.42 -3.32
C VAL A 255 0.55 -20.26 -4.03
N PRO A 256 -0.78 -20.13 -3.87
CA PRO A 256 -1.50 -18.98 -4.42
C PRO A 256 -1.06 -17.68 -3.74
N ARG A 257 -1.17 -16.55 -4.44
CA ARG A 257 -0.91 -15.26 -3.82
C ARG A 257 -1.90 -14.97 -2.70
N ILE A 258 -3.19 -15.07 -3.01
CA ILE A 258 -4.29 -14.95 -2.05
C ILE A 258 -5.39 -15.91 -2.48
N GLU A 259 -5.96 -16.64 -1.53
CA GLU A 259 -7.24 -17.33 -1.69
C GLU A 259 -8.21 -16.91 -0.59
N ILE A 260 -9.48 -16.76 -0.96
CA ILE A 260 -10.58 -16.52 -0.02
C ILE A 260 -11.51 -17.73 -0.07
N TYR A 261 -11.71 -18.32 1.09
CA TYR A 261 -12.56 -19.48 1.30
C TYR A 261 -13.93 -19.00 1.74
N GLY A 262 -14.95 -19.35 0.99
CA GLY A 262 -16.34 -19.07 1.32
C GLY A 262 -17.15 -20.34 1.58
N SER A 263 -18.33 -20.19 2.16
CA SER A 263 -19.23 -21.31 2.49
C SER A 263 -19.78 -22.04 1.25
N ALA A 264 -19.68 -21.45 0.06
CA ALA A 264 -20.21 -22.00 -1.21
C ALA A 264 -19.17 -22.03 -2.35
N GLY A 265 -17.92 -21.66 -2.11
CA GLY A 265 -16.87 -21.67 -3.11
C GLY A 265 -15.57 -21.06 -2.64
N THR A 266 -14.56 -21.09 -3.51
CA THR A 266 -13.23 -20.50 -3.26
C THR A 266 -12.87 -19.52 -4.36
N LEU A 267 -12.34 -18.36 -3.98
CA LEU A 267 -11.89 -17.33 -4.89
C LEU A 267 -10.36 -17.25 -4.86
N SER A 268 -9.73 -17.52 -6.02
CA SER A 268 -8.30 -17.25 -6.21
C SER A 268 -8.15 -15.81 -6.68
N VAL A 269 -7.52 -15.00 -5.85
CA VAL A 269 -7.32 -13.56 -6.02
C VAL A 269 -5.99 -13.33 -6.74
N PRO A 270 -5.91 -12.42 -7.72
CA PRO A 270 -4.66 -12.09 -8.40
C PRO A 270 -3.59 -11.52 -7.47
N ASP A 271 -2.37 -11.35 -7.98
CA ASP A 271 -1.30 -10.69 -7.23
C ASP A 271 -1.74 -9.28 -6.82
N PRO A 272 -1.84 -8.98 -5.51
CA PRO A 272 -2.35 -7.70 -5.02
C PRO A 272 -1.44 -6.52 -5.33
N ASN A 273 -0.20 -6.75 -5.79
CA ASN A 273 0.70 -5.70 -6.29
C ASN A 273 0.40 -5.31 -7.75
N THR A 274 -0.60 -5.91 -8.36
CA THR A 274 -1.07 -5.60 -9.71
C THR A 274 -2.50 -5.09 -9.72
N PHE A 275 -2.92 -4.50 -10.83
CA PHE A 275 -4.30 -3.99 -11.00
C PHE A 275 -5.22 -4.98 -11.72
N GLY A 276 -4.63 -5.97 -12.42
CA GLY A 276 -5.34 -6.91 -13.28
C GLY A 276 -5.62 -8.27 -12.64
N GLY A 277 -5.84 -9.26 -13.52
CA GLY A 277 -6.12 -10.65 -13.17
C GLY A 277 -4.89 -11.57 -13.25
N PRO A 278 -5.10 -12.88 -13.30
CA PRO A 278 -6.41 -13.55 -13.42
C PRO A 278 -7.19 -13.66 -12.11
N VAL A 279 -8.51 -13.54 -12.19
CA VAL A 279 -9.46 -13.89 -11.11
C VAL A 279 -10.02 -15.28 -11.41
N ARG A 280 -9.94 -16.22 -10.46
CA ARG A 280 -10.46 -17.57 -10.67
C ARG A 280 -11.40 -17.97 -9.54
N LEU A 281 -12.53 -18.56 -9.89
CA LEU A 281 -13.58 -18.99 -8.99
C LEU A 281 -13.75 -20.52 -9.05
N TYR A 282 -13.66 -21.19 -7.92
CA TYR A 282 -14.08 -22.58 -7.77
C TYR A 282 -15.48 -22.63 -7.13
N ARG A 283 -16.35 -23.45 -7.72
CA ARG A 283 -17.63 -23.81 -7.13
C ARG A 283 -17.81 -25.33 -7.22
N PRO A 284 -18.50 -25.97 -6.24
CA PRO A 284 -18.71 -27.42 -6.25
C PRO A 284 -19.32 -27.94 -7.56
N GLU A 285 -20.23 -27.16 -8.18
CA GLU A 285 -20.91 -27.56 -9.41
C GLU A 285 -19.97 -27.58 -10.63
N SER A 286 -18.90 -26.80 -10.60
CA SER A 286 -17.91 -26.78 -11.69
C SER A 286 -16.81 -27.83 -11.53
N GLY A 287 -16.49 -28.22 -10.28
CA GLY A 287 -15.42 -29.16 -9.95
C GLY A 287 -13.99 -28.67 -10.26
N GLU A 288 -13.85 -27.45 -10.75
CA GLU A 288 -12.56 -26.84 -11.13
C GLU A 288 -12.58 -25.31 -10.96
N PHE A 289 -11.39 -24.69 -10.89
CA PHE A 289 -11.28 -23.24 -10.96
C PHE A 289 -11.54 -22.75 -12.39
N LYS A 290 -12.49 -21.83 -12.53
CA LYS A 290 -12.77 -21.14 -13.80
C LYS A 290 -12.31 -19.69 -13.72
N GLU A 291 -11.63 -19.23 -14.77
CA GLU A 291 -11.25 -17.84 -14.89
C GLU A 291 -12.50 -16.98 -15.16
N ILE A 292 -12.60 -15.86 -14.41
CA ILE A 292 -13.68 -14.90 -14.52
C ILE A 292 -13.16 -13.67 -15.26
N PRO A 293 -13.86 -13.21 -16.31
CA PRO A 293 -13.52 -11.96 -16.98
C PRO A 293 -13.50 -10.79 -16.00
N LEU A 294 -12.58 -9.87 -16.18
CA LEU A 294 -12.52 -8.65 -15.37
C LEU A 294 -13.74 -7.78 -15.66
N LEU A 295 -14.41 -7.31 -14.60
CA LEU A 295 -15.67 -6.56 -14.67
C LEU A 295 -15.47 -5.04 -14.63
N PHE A 296 -14.25 -4.57 -14.39
CA PHE A 296 -13.92 -3.17 -14.16
C PHE A 296 -12.73 -2.74 -15.02
N ASP A 297 -12.59 -1.42 -15.18
CA ASP A 297 -11.43 -0.79 -15.83
C ASP A 297 -10.17 -0.84 -14.93
N TYR A 298 -9.06 -0.35 -15.46
CA TYR A 298 -7.76 -0.30 -14.78
C TYR A 298 -7.15 -1.68 -14.49
N ALA A 299 -6.98 -2.48 -15.56
CA ALA A 299 -6.29 -3.78 -15.47
C ALA A 299 -4.77 -3.70 -15.62
N ASP A 300 -4.25 -2.61 -16.17
CA ASP A 300 -2.82 -2.32 -16.31
C ASP A 300 -2.26 -1.56 -15.10
N ASN A 301 -0.96 -1.26 -15.08
CA ASN A 301 -0.33 -0.50 -13.99
C ASN A 301 -0.88 0.94 -13.92
N SER A 302 -1.89 1.13 -13.12
CA SER A 302 -2.67 2.37 -13.00
C SER A 302 -2.34 3.16 -11.73
N ARG A 303 -1.14 3.01 -11.15
CA ARG A 303 -0.70 3.76 -9.96
C ARG A 303 -0.91 5.25 -10.15
N GLY A 304 -1.41 5.91 -9.12
CA GLY A 304 -1.98 7.25 -9.15
C GLY A 304 -3.51 7.25 -9.23
N LEU A 305 -4.15 6.08 -9.45
CA LEU A 305 -5.62 5.95 -9.43
C LEU A 305 -6.18 6.34 -8.06
N GLY A 306 -5.50 5.95 -6.97
CA GLY A 306 -5.89 6.35 -5.61
C GLY A 306 -5.77 7.84 -5.37
N LEU A 307 -4.75 8.50 -5.92
CA LEU A 307 -4.61 9.96 -5.86
C LEU A 307 -5.71 10.66 -6.67
N SER A 308 -6.02 10.14 -7.87
CA SER A 308 -7.13 10.65 -8.69
C SER A 308 -8.48 10.50 -7.98
N GLU A 309 -8.70 9.37 -7.32
CA GLU A 309 -9.89 9.11 -6.50
C GLU A 309 -9.97 10.03 -5.28
N MET A 310 -8.83 10.31 -4.64
CA MET A 310 -8.73 11.31 -3.55
C MET A 310 -9.08 12.72 -4.03
N ALA A 311 -8.63 13.12 -5.21
CA ALA A 311 -8.99 14.41 -5.79
C ALA A 311 -10.50 14.55 -6.05
N ASP A 312 -11.13 13.50 -6.58
CA ASP A 312 -12.59 13.46 -6.75
C ASP A 312 -13.33 13.50 -5.41
N ALA A 313 -12.78 12.80 -4.41
CA ALA A 313 -13.32 12.81 -3.05
C ALA A 313 -13.26 14.21 -2.43
N LEU A 314 -12.11 14.89 -2.54
CA LEU A 314 -11.92 16.26 -2.06
C LEU A 314 -12.90 17.24 -2.73
N ILE A 315 -13.05 17.17 -4.05
CA ILE A 315 -13.98 18.02 -4.80
C ILE A 315 -15.44 17.78 -4.40
N SER A 316 -15.81 16.54 -4.06
CA SER A 316 -17.19 16.15 -3.72
C SER A 316 -17.51 16.18 -2.22
N GLY A 317 -16.53 16.46 -1.36
CA GLY A 317 -16.70 16.52 0.09
C GLY A 317 -16.96 15.15 0.75
N ARG A 318 -16.46 14.05 0.15
CA ARG A 318 -16.53 12.69 0.70
C ARG A 318 -15.16 12.19 1.14
N LEU A 319 -15.10 11.07 1.84
CA LEU A 319 -13.83 10.39 2.12
C LEU A 319 -13.35 9.60 0.90
N PRO A 320 -12.02 9.58 0.62
CA PRO A 320 -11.45 8.76 -0.43
C PRO A 320 -11.43 7.28 -0.02
N LYS A 321 -11.50 6.39 -1.01
CA LYS A 321 -11.41 4.92 -0.79
C LYS A 321 -10.06 4.50 -0.21
N THR A 322 -9.02 5.27 -0.46
CA THR A 322 -7.66 5.08 0.07
C THR A 322 -7.40 5.88 1.36
N HIS A 323 -8.46 6.23 2.10
CA HIS A 323 -8.40 7.05 3.31
C HIS A 323 -7.49 6.47 4.40
N MET A 324 -6.98 7.36 5.26
CA MET A 324 -6.09 6.99 6.37
C MET A 324 -6.66 5.93 7.32
N SER A 325 -7.98 5.78 7.44
CA SER A 325 -8.58 4.71 8.25
C SER A 325 -8.17 3.33 7.74
N GLN A 326 -8.05 3.15 6.41
CA GLN A 326 -7.57 1.90 5.82
C GLN A 326 -6.06 1.75 5.98
N THR A 327 -5.28 2.77 5.61
CA THR A 327 -3.81 2.68 5.66
C THR A 327 -3.30 2.53 7.09
N PHE A 328 -3.96 3.16 8.06
CA PHE A 328 -3.65 3.00 9.47
C PHE A 328 -4.04 1.62 10.01
N HIS A 329 -5.22 1.10 9.64
CA HIS A 329 -5.64 -0.24 10.02
C HIS A 329 -4.65 -1.31 9.51
N VAL A 330 -4.22 -1.18 8.26
CA VAL A 330 -3.20 -2.06 7.67
C VAL A 330 -1.86 -1.94 8.41
N LEU A 331 -1.42 -0.72 8.75
CA LEU A 331 -0.20 -0.49 9.52
C LEU A 331 -0.27 -1.15 10.90
N GLU A 332 -1.41 -1.01 11.60
CA GLU A 332 -1.61 -1.62 12.92
C GLU A 332 -1.62 -3.16 12.87
N ILE A 333 -2.19 -3.75 11.80
CA ILE A 333 -2.13 -5.20 11.59
C ILE A 333 -0.68 -5.68 11.41
N MET A 334 0.13 -4.98 10.60
CA MET A 334 1.54 -5.32 10.36
C MET A 334 2.36 -5.23 11.65
N ASP A 335 2.21 -4.13 12.37
CA ASP A 335 2.83 -3.92 13.69
C ASP A 335 2.38 -4.98 14.69
N GLY A 336 1.08 -5.24 14.78
CA GLY A 336 0.50 -6.22 15.69
C GLY A 336 1.01 -7.64 15.46
N ILE A 337 1.16 -8.08 14.20
CA ILE A 337 1.76 -9.39 13.87
C ILE A 337 3.21 -9.45 14.33
N THR A 338 3.99 -8.39 14.11
CA THR A 338 5.40 -8.34 14.51
C THR A 338 5.54 -8.31 16.04
N ARG A 339 4.75 -7.47 16.72
CA ARG A 339 4.70 -7.41 18.18
C ARG A 339 4.26 -8.71 18.82
N SER A 340 3.23 -9.36 18.25
CA SER A 340 2.80 -10.68 18.74
C SER A 340 3.93 -11.70 18.72
N ALA A 341 4.79 -11.67 17.68
CA ALA A 341 5.96 -12.53 17.61
C ALA A 341 7.01 -12.23 18.70
N GLU A 342 7.16 -10.99 19.10
CA GLU A 342 8.09 -10.53 20.13
C GLU A 342 7.54 -10.76 21.56
N GLU A 343 6.26 -10.43 21.76
CA GLU A 343 5.58 -10.46 23.07
C GLU A 343 4.96 -11.84 23.40
N HIS A 344 4.90 -12.76 22.41
CA HIS A 344 4.38 -14.12 22.52
C HIS A 344 2.92 -14.22 23.00
N HIS A 345 2.09 -13.26 22.58
CA HIS A 345 0.63 -13.29 22.83
C HIS A 345 -0.14 -12.67 21.67
N GLU A 346 -1.46 -12.89 21.65
CA GLU A 346 -2.38 -12.28 20.70
C GLU A 346 -2.50 -10.78 20.94
N ILE A 347 -2.54 -10.01 19.84
CA ILE A 347 -2.71 -8.54 19.87
C ILE A 347 -4.11 -8.18 19.35
N GLU A 348 -4.83 -7.36 20.11
CA GLU A 348 -6.08 -6.73 19.67
C GLU A 348 -5.77 -5.52 18.81
N ILE A 349 -6.48 -5.38 17.68
CA ILE A 349 -6.34 -4.29 16.71
C ILE A 349 -7.34 -3.19 17.04
N SER A 350 -6.85 -2.09 17.59
CA SER A 350 -7.66 -0.99 18.11
C SER A 350 -8.41 -0.22 17.02
N SER A 351 -7.88 -0.17 15.81
CA SER A 351 -8.49 0.49 14.64
C SER A 351 -9.61 -0.31 13.97
N CYS A 352 -9.95 -1.48 14.48
CA CYS A 352 -10.98 -2.35 13.91
C CYS A 352 -12.32 -1.61 13.72
N GLU A 353 -12.81 -0.93 14.75
CA GLU A 353 -14.07 -0.18 14.70
C GLU A 353 -14.00 1.02 13.77
N ASP A 354 -12.93 1.80 13.82
CA ASP A 354 -12.73 2.95 12.92
C ASP A 354 -12.72 2.53 11.45
N TYR A 355 -12.03 1.41 11.14
CA TYR A 355 -11.99 0.88 9.78
C TYR A 355 -13.36 0.33 9.34
N ARG A 356 -14.06 -0.43 10.18
CA ARG A 356 -15.41 -0.93 9.90
C ARG A 356 -16.35 0.22 9.54
N ASN A 357 -16.39 1.27 10.37
CA ASN A 357 -17.24 2.43 10.15
C ASN A 357 -16.91 3.14 8.83
N PHE A 358 -15.61 3.29 8.51
CA PHE A 358 -15.15 3.81 7.23
C PHE A 358 -15.56 2.94 6.05
N SER A 359 -15.36 1.63 6.12
CA SER A 359 -15.60 0.69 5.02
C SER A 359 -17.09 0.50 4.68
N SER A 360 -17.98 0.91 5.58
CA SER A 360 -19.43 0.88 5.40
C SER A 360 -20.01 2.13 4.70
N LEU A 361 -19.20 3.17 4.49
CA LEU A 361 -19.58 4.40 3.76
C LEU A 361 -19.53 4.17 2.24
#